data_0bfb327965650f6798b68c1abfc3dc56
#
_entry.id   0bfb327965650f6798b68c1abfc3dc56
#
_cell.length_a   1.000
_cell.length_b   1.000
_cell.length_c   1.000
_cell.angle_alpha   90.00
_cell.angle_beta   90.00
_cell.angle_gamma   90.00
#
_symmetry.space_group_name_H-M   'P 1'
#
loop_
_entity.id
_entity.type
_entity.pdbx_description
1 polymer ?
#
loop_
_entity_poly.entity_id
_entity_poly.type
_entity_poly.pdbx_seq_one_letter_code
_entity_poly.pdbx_strand_id
1 'polypeptide(L)'
;MLQNTCYVLCLLTLLLSLTGSSQPGLYLSQVNDWADDISSKILKMWEDHSDHEHLKKTYKQSLKKVANVDTKQLLTESARKMEQYFSKKIDSLQRIKTGAEIAYARRKNATVTAKDVKYVNMINLSTSSIPVTLYPDPRFKKDVNTSYSGIQIPTNVYHEGPEVLKTIKWTSELDQVFIDNLVNRDDTLKWQYFGSRDAVFRTYP
;
A
#
# COMPACT_ATOMS: atom_id res chain seq x y z
N MET A 1 12.78 21.73 4.88
CA MET A 1 13.37 22.80 5.73
C MET A 1 14.89 22.69 5.88
N LEU A 2 15.47 21.51 5.98
CA LEU A 2 16.93 21.33 6.11
C LEU A 2 17.76 21.68 4.87
N GLN A 3 17.20 21.66 3.67
CA GLN A 3 17.94 21.93 2.44
C GLN A 3 18.27 23.42 2.23
N ASN A 4 17.43 24.33 2.71
CA ASN A 4 17.66 25.77 2.57
C ASN A 4 18.68 26.31 3.56
N THR A 5 18.85 25.69 4.73
CA THR A 5 19.88 26.08 5.71
C THR A 5 21.29 25.73 5.21
N CYS A 6 21.45 24.67 4.43
CA CYS A 6 22.75 24.28 3.86
C CYS A 6 23.23 25.28 2.79
N TYR A 7 22.33 25.82 1.96
CA TYR A 7 22.66 26.82 0.93
C TYR A 7 23.08 28.18 1.54
N VAL A 8 22.43 28.58 2.62
CA VAL A 8 22.79 29.83 3.32
C VAL A 8 24.16 29.72 4.00
N LEU A 9 24.48 28.57 4.59
CA LEU A 9 25.82 28.34 5.16
C LEU A 9 26.92 28.28 4.08
N CYS A 10 26.67 27.66 2.93
CA CYS A 10 27.62 27.60 1.84
C CYS A 10 27.89 28.99 1.20
N LEU A 11 26.86 29.84 1.08
CA LEU A 11 27.01 31.21 0.61
C LEU A 11 27.80 32.08 1.59
N LEU A 12 27.63 31.91 2.89
CA LEU A 12 28.39 32.63 3.93
C LEU A 12 29.87 32.19 3.93
N THR A 13 30.16 30.93 3.73
CA THR A 13 31.55 30.46 3.66
C THR A 13 32.27 30.87 2.36
N LEU A 14 31.54 30.99 1.24
CA LEU A 14 32.10 31.50 -0.02
C LEU A 14 32.40 33.00 0.03
N LEU A 15 31.59 33.80 0.72
CA LEU A 15 31.82 35.21 0.94
C LEU A 15 33.04 35.50 1.84
N LEU A 16 33.33 34.62 2.80
CA LEU A 16 34.48 34.72 3.70
C LEU A 16 35.80 34.33 3.02
N SER A 17 35.79 33.60 1.92
CA SER A 17 37.01 33.16 1.22
C SER A 17 37.51 34.11 0.13
N LEU A 18 36.76 35.18 -0.20
CA LEU A 18 37.07 36.12 -1.27
C LEU A 18 37.76 37.41 -0.86
N THR A 19 38.04 37.63 0.44
CA THR A 19 38.68 38.87 0.90
C THR A 19 40.07 38.63 1.48
N GLY A 20 41.01 38.31 0.60
CA GLY A 20 42.44 38.45 0.89
C GLY A 20 42.96 39.87 0.67
N SER A 21 42.37 40.85 1.34
CA SER A 21 42.95 42.20 1.46
C SER A 21 42.52 42.82 2.79
N SER A 22 43.42 43.42 3.49
CA SER A 22 43.30 44.07 4.81
C SER A 22 42.13 45.01 4.94
N GLN A 23 40.95 44.44 5.19
CA GLN A 23 39.77 45.19 5.60
C GLN A 23 39.73 45.22 7.15
N PRO A 24 39.25 46.29 7.77
CA PRO A 24 39.05 46.32 9.22
C PRO A 24 38.19 45.14 9.60
N GLY A 25 38.73 44.25 10.46
CA GLY A 25 38.10 42.97 10.83
C GLY A 25 36.67 43.20 11.29
N LEU A 26 35.73 42.46 10.75
CA LEU A 26 34.36 42.39 11.25
C LEU A 26 34.39 42.04 12.74
N TYR A 27 33.95 42.94 13.57
CA TYR A 27 33.83 42.65 15.01
C TYR A 27 32.70 41.62 15.22
N LEU A 28 32.93 40.69 16.09
CA LEU A 28 31.94 39.64 16.43
C LEU A 28 30.59 40.23 16.86
N SER A 29 30.63 41.39 17.50
CA SER A 29 29.41 42.15 17.84
C SER A 29 28.60 42.57 16.60
N GLN A 30 29.26 43.05 15.54
CA GLN A 30 28.56 43.42 14.28
C GLN A 30 27.92 42.21 13.59
N VAL A 31 28.56 41.06 13.64
CA VAL A 31 28.00 39.81 13.08
C VAL A 31 26.79 39.36 13.89
N ASN A 32 26.83 39.49 15.21
CA ASN A 32 25.70 39.19 16.07
C ASN A 32 24.54 40.16 15.84
N ASP A 33 24.82 41.44 15.76
CA ASP A 33 23.80 42.46 15.48
C ASP A 33 23.11 42.24 14.12
N TRP A 34 23.86 41.83 13.10
CA TRP A 34 23.29 41.46 11.81
C TRP A 34 22.46 40.17 11.87
N ALA A 35 22.90 39.17 12.61
CA ALA A 35 22.18 37.91 12.80
C ALA A 35 20.82 38.15 13.49
N ASP A 36 20.82 39.03 14.53
CA ASP A 36 19.61 39.41 15.26
C ASP A 36 18.66 40.26 14.40
N ASP A 37 19.18 41.20 13.61
CA ASP A 37 18.40 42.03 12.69
C ASP A 37 17.77 41.16 11.58
N ILE A 38 18.54 40.28 10.96
CA ILE A 38 18.05 39.36 9.92
C ILE A 38 17.00 38.39 10.51
N SER A 39 17.26 37.82 11.68
CA SER A 39 16.34 36.93 12.36
C SER A 39 15.01 37.61 12.67
N SER A 40 15.06 38.83 13.22
CA SER A 40 13.87 39.62 13.55
C SER A 40 13.06 40.01 12.30
N LYS A 41 13.73 40.35 11.19
CA LYS A 41 13.09 40.66 9.91
C LYS A 41 12.44 39.45 9.27
N ILE A 42 13.10 38.30 9.33
CA ILE A 42 12.53 37.02 8.84
C ILE A 42 11.31 36.63 9.66
N LEU A 43 11.37 36.72 10.99
CA LEU A 43 10.23 36.43 11.86
C LEU A 43 9.06 37.37 11.56
N LYS A 44 9.31 38.66 11.44
CA LYS A 44 8.27 39.62 11.12
C LYS A 44 7.65 39.38 9.74
N MET A 45 8.47 39.12 8.73
CA MET A 45 7.97 38.77 7.40
C MET A 45 7.13 37.49 7.43
N TRP A 46 7.53 36.50 8.22
CA TRP A 46 6.76 35.27 8.39
C TRP A 46 5.42 35.51 9.12
N GLU A 47 5.42 36.32 10.17
CA GLU A 47 4.19 36.70 10.88
C GLU A 47 3.23 37.46 9.98
N ASP A 48 3.74 38.44 9.20
CA ASP A 48 2.93 39.30 8.33
C ASP A 48 2.33 38.52 7.12
N HIS A 49 3.00 37.46 6.63
CA HIS A 49 2.61 36.79 5.40
C HIS A 49 2.05 35.38 5.61
N SER A 50 2.17 34.76 6.81
CA SER A 50 1.78 33.40 7.06
C SER A 50 0.38 33.19 7.65
N ASP A 51 -0.38 34.27 7.85
CA ASP A 51 -1.67 34.24 8.57
C ASP A 51 -1.56 33.51 9.96
N HIS A 52 -0.38 33.67 10.59
CA HIS A 52 0.00 32.99 11.81
C HIS A 52 -1.02 33.12 12.94
N GLU A 53 -1.56 34.33 13.15
CA GLU A 53 -2.56 34.55 14.21
C GLU A 53 -3.86 33.81 13.94
N HIS A 54 -4.30 33.74 12.70
CA HIS A 54 -5.49 32.94 12.35
C HIS A 54 -5.25 31.47 12.55
N LEU A 55 -4.10 30.94 12.08
CA LEU A 55 -3.70 29.57 12.31
C LEU A 55 -3.62 29.24 13.79
N LYS A 56 -2.97 30.07 14.60
CA LYS A 56 -2.84 29.91 16.04
C LYS A 56 -4.20 29.91 16.76
N LYS A 57 -5.12 30.79 16.35
CA LYS A 57 -6.49 30.82 16.87
C LYS A 57 -7.26 29.55 16.51
N THR A 58 -7.16 29.11 15.27
CA THR A 58 -7.80 27.89 14.78
C THR A 58 -7.26 26.65 15.48
N TYR A 59 -5.94 26.55 15.64
CA TYR A 59 -5.31 25.47 16.39
C TYR A 59 -5.69 25.48 17.87
N LYS A 60 -5.70 26.64 18.53
CA LYS A 60 -6.13 26.74 19.92
C LYS A 60 -7.59 26.32 20.11
N GLN A 61 -8.46 26.65 19.16
CA GLN A 61 -9.87 26.20 19.21
C GLN A 61 -10.00 24.70 18.97
N SER A 62 -9.22 24.15 18.06
CA SER A 62 -9.18 22.71 17.78
C SER A 62 -8.57 21.92 18.94
N LEU A 63 -7.49 22.42 19.55
CA LEU A 63 -6.86 21.83 20.72
C LEU A 63 -7.78 21.81 21.96
N LYS A 64 -8.63 22.84 22.15
CA LYS A 64 -9.64 22.81 23.21
C LYS A 64 -10.64 21.68 23.05
N LYS A 65 -10.98 21.30 21.80
CA LYS A 65 -11.84 20.14 21.53
C LYS A 65 -11.09 18.81 21.75
N VAL A 66 -9.79 18.79 21.48
CA VAL A 66 -8.94 17.59 21.64
C VAL A 66 -8.53 17.37 23.10
N ALA A 67 -8.44 18.44 23.91
CA ALA A 67 -8.03 18.36 25.32
C ALA A 67 -8.94 17.47 26.20
N ASN A 68 -10.16 17.16 25.75
CA ASN A 68 -11.09 16.27 26.43
C ASN A 68 -11.12 14.84 25.86
N VAL A 69 -10.25 14.53 24.92
CA VAL A 69 -10.16 13.18 24.35
C VAL A 69 -9.13 12.38 25.17
N ASP A 70 -9.56 11.27 25.74
CA ASP A 70 -8.65 10.30 26.34
C ASP A 70 -7.84 9.65 25.21
N THR A 71 -6.64 10.20 24.97
CA THR A 71 -5.73 9.73 23.92
C THR A 71 -5.32 8.29 24.13
N LYS A 72 -5.23 7.83 25.39
CA LYS A 72 -4.88 6.45 25.72
C LYS A 72 -6.03 5.52 25.31
N GLN A 73 -7.26 5.89 25.60
CA GLN A 73 -8.44 5.12 25.20
C GLN A 73 -8.54 5.06 23.67
N LEU A 74 -8.35 6.20 22.97
CA LEU A 74 -8.39 6.26 21.52
C LEU A 74 -7.32 5.38 20.87
N LEU A 75 -6.09 5.41 21.37
CA LEU A 75 -5.01 4.57 20.90
C LEU A 75 -5.29 3.09 21.15
N THR A 76 -5.76 2.74 22.34
CA THR A 76 -6.11 1.35 22.69
C THR A 76 -7.23 0.82 21.81
N GLU A 77 -8.27 1.62 21.57
CA GLU A 77 -9.37 1.23 20.69
C GLU A 77 -8.93 1.10 19.23
N SER A 78 -8.07 2.00 18.76
CA SER A 78 -7.51 1.95 17.41
C SER A 78 -6.64 0.69 17.23
N ALA A 79 -5.76 0.39 18.19
CA ALA A 79 -4.95 -0.83 18.19
C ALA A 79 -5.83 -2.08 18.14
N ARG A 80 -6.86 -2.16 19.00
CA ARG A 80 -7.81 -3.28 19.02
C ARG A 80 -8.55 -3.46 17.69
N LYS A 81 -8.98 -2.35 17.04
CA LYS A 81 -9.63 -2.40 15.72
C LYS A 81 -8.66 -2.91 14.66
N MET A 82 -7.40 -2.48 14.69
CA MET A 82 -6.36 -2.97 13.79
C MET A 82 -6.08 -4.46 14.00
N GLU A 83 -5.94 -4.91 15.24
CA GLU A 83 -5.76 -6.33 15.57
C GLU A 83 -6.92 -7.18 15.04
N GLN A 84 -8.15 -6.74 15.26
CA GLN A 84 -9.34 -7.44 14.74
C GLN A 84 -9.36 -7.48 13.20
N TYR A 85 -8.97 -6.37 12.55
CA TYR A 85 -8.86 -6.32 11.09
C TYR A 85 -7.81 -7.29 10.56
N PHE A 86 -6.61 -7.29 11.15
CA PHE A 86 -5.53 -8.19 10.74
C PHE A 86 -5.84 -9.65 11.06
N SER A 87 -6.47 -9.95 12.21
CA SER A 87 -6.86 -11.32 12.56
C SER A 87 -7.74 -11.94 11.47
N LYS A 88 -8.75 -11.22 10.98
CA LYS A 88 -9.60 -11.72 9.89
C LYS A 88 -8.80 -12.02 8.61
N LYS A 89 -7.80 -11.17 8.28
CA LYS A 89 -6.95 -11.40 7.10
C LYS A 89 -6.04 -12.61 7.28
N ILE A 90 -5.47 -12.78 8.48
CA ILE A 90 -4.64 -13.93 8.83
C ILE A 90 -5.46 -15.22 8.75
N ASP A 91 -6.68 -15.23 9.28
CA ASP A 91 -7.58 -16.39 9.22
C ASP A 91 -7.89 -16.76 7.76
N SER A 92 -8.19 -15.76 6.92
CA SER A 92 -8.43 -15.98 5.49
C SER A 92 -7.20 -16.57 4.79
N LEU A 93 -6.01 -16.03 5.08
CA LEU A 93 -4.75 -16.54 4.54
C LEU A 93 -4.45 -17.98 5.00
N GLN A 94 -4.69 -18.28 6.28
CA GLN A 94 -4.51 -19.63 6.83
C GLN A 94 -5.43 -20.65 6.15
N ARG A 95 -6.65 -20.25 5.83
CA ARG A 95 -7.61 -21.09 5.10
C ARG A 95 -7.16 -21.35 3.66
N ILE A 96 -6.63 -20.33 2.96
CA ILE A 96 -6.05 -20.52 1.63
C ILE A 96 -4.88 -21.48 1.69
N LYS A 97 -3.96 -21.29 2.66
CA LYS A 97 -2.83 -22.21 2.87
C LYS A 97 -3.30 -23.64 3.08
N THR A 98 -4.19 -23.88 4.05
CA THR A 98 -4.71 -25.22 4.35
C THR A 98 -5.46 -25.82 3.17
N GLY A 99 -6.28 -25.01 2.47
CA GLY A 99 -6.97 -25.44 1.25
C GLY A 99 -6.01 -25.88 0.15
N ALA A 100 -4.93 -25.12 -0.05
CA ALA A 100 -3.89 -25.46 -1.03
C ALA A 100 -3.15 -26.75 -0.66
N GLU A 101 -2.81 -26.93 0.60
CA GLU A 101 -2.15 -28.16 1.09
C GLU A 101 -3.04 -29.39 0.88
N ILE A 102 -4.33 -29.30 1.20
CA ILE A 102 -5.31 -30.38 1.00
C ILE A 102 -5.49 -30.67 -0.49
N ALA A 103 -5.71 -29.65 -1.32
CA ALA A 103 -5.90 -29.80 -2.76
C ALA A 103 -4.65 -30.42 -3.41
N TYR A 104 -3.47 -29.95 -2.99
CA TYR A 104 -2.20 -30.51 -3.46
C TYR A 104 -2.01 -31.99 -3.06
N ALA A 105 -2.37 -32.36 -1.84
CA ALA A 105 -2.30 -33.74 -1.38
C ALA A 105 -3.27 -34.68 -2.12
N ARG A 106 -4.44 -34.14 -2.52
CA ARG A 106 -5.45 -34.90 -3.28
C ARG A 106 -5.14 -35.03 -4.76
N ARG A 107 -4.20 -34.24 -5.29
CA ARG A 107 -3.88 -34.32 -6.72
C ARG A 107 -3.46 -35.72 -7.10
N LYS A 108 -4.11 -36.23 -8.11
CA LYS A 108 -3.78 -37.58 -8.66
C LYS A 108 -2.62 -37.40 -9.67
N ASN A 109 -1.79 -38.46 -9.76
CA ASN A 109 -0.75 -38.56 -10.79
C ASN A 109 -1.33 -38.83 -12.21
N ALA A 110 -2.58 -38.45 -12.44
CA ALA A 110 -3.25 -38.68 -13.71
C ALA A 110 -2.72 -37.68 -14.77
N THR A 111 -2.65 -38.16 -16.01
CA THR A 111 -2.42 -37.31 -17.15
C THR A 111 -3.59 -36.34 -17.27
N VAL A 112 -3.28 -35.02 -17.31
CA VAL A 112 -4.27 -33.95 -17.46
C VAL A 112 -4.06 -33.32 -18.83
N THR A 113 -5.13 -33.24 -19.60
CA THR A 113 -5.15 -32.59 -20.92
C THR A 113 -5.86 -31.24 -20.85
N ALA A 114 -5.69 -30.41 -21.86
CA ALA A 114 -6.37 -29.10 -21.93
C ALA A 114 -7.91 -29.23 -21.86
N LYS A 115 -8.48 -30.34 -22.30
CA LYS A 115 -9.93 -30.62 -22.25
C LYS A 115 -10.44 -30.85 -20.82
N ASP A 116 -9.57 -31.29 -19.93
CA ASP A 116 -9.91 -31.60 -18.55
C ASP A 116 -9.88 -30.37 -17.63
N VAL A 117 -9.45 -29.23 -18.16
CA VAL A 117 -9.20 -28.00 -17.37
C VAL A 117 -10.08 -26.86 -17.90
N LYS A 118 -10.84 -26.28 -16.98
CA LYS A 118 -11.65 -25.09 -17.26
C LYS A 118 -11.16 -23.94 -16.38
N TYR A 119 -10.92 -22.77 -16.99
CA TYR A 119 -10.44 -21.60 -16.28
C TYR A 119 -10.76 -20.30 -17.01
N VAL A 120 -10.75 -19.20 -16.27
CA VAL A 120 -10.82 -17.83 -16.80
C VAL A 120 -9.40 -17.34 -17.04
N ASN A 121 -9.07 -16.99 -18.27
CA ASN A 121 -7.78 -16.43 -18.63
C ASN A 121 -7.77 -14.92 -18.36
N MET A 122 -6.96 -14.46 -17.41
CA MET A 122 -6.88 -13.03 -17.07
C MET A 122 -6.13 -12.18 -18.11
N ILE A 123 -5.24 -12.79 -18.89
CA ILE A 123 -4.47 -12.07 -19.93
C ILE A 123 -5.37 -11.80 -21.14
N ASN A 124 -6.16 -12.80 -21.51
CA ASN A 124 -7.07 -12.70 -22.67
C ASN A 124 -8.38 -13.43 -22.36
N LEU A 125 -9.39 -12.66 -22.00
CA LEU A 125 -10.71 -13.20 -21.63
C LEU A 125 -11.36 -13.99 -22.78
N SER A 126 -11.07 -13.66 -24.04
CA SER A 126 -11.65 -14.38 -25.20
C SER A 126 -11.12 -15.82 -25.32
N THR A 127 -9.99 -16.14 -24.68
CA THR A 127 -9.44 -17.50 -24.64
C THR A 127 -9.81 -18.26 -23.37
N SER A 128 -10.70 -17.71 -22.56
CA SER A 128 -11.24 -18.39 -21.39
C SER A 128 -12.08 -19.59 -21.78
N SER A 129 -11.92 -20.70 -21.09
CA SER A 129 -12.73 -21.92 -21.29
C SER A 129 -14.06 -21.89 -20.49
N ILE A 130 -14.27 -20.84 -19.69
CA ILE A 130 -15.48 -20.59 -18.91
C ILE A 130 -16.03 -19.23 -19.34
N PRO A 131 -17.35 -19.11 -19.59
CA PRO A 131 -17.97 -17.81 -19.83
C PRO A 131 -17.79 -16.89 -18.61
N VAL A 132 -17.38 -15.65 -18.86
CA VAL A 132 -17.17 -14.66 -17.80
C VAL A 132 -18.36 -13.74 -17.73
N THR A 133 -19.06 -13.74 -16.59
CA THR A 133 -20.12 -12.79 -16.29
C THR A 133 -19.62 -11.84 -15.20
N LEU A 134 -19.77 -10.56 -15.44
CA LEU A 134 -19.36 -9.50 -14.51
C LEU A 134 -20.57 -8.95 -13.78
N TYR A 135 -20.42 -8.68 -12.49
CA TYR A 135 -21.46 -8.09 -11.64
C TYR A 135 -20.91 -6.84 -10.94
N PRO A 136 -21.76 -5.80 -10.72
CA PRO A 136 -21.38 -4.62 -9.98
C PRO A 136 -20.89 -4.98 -8.57
N ASP A 137 -19.70 -4.51 -8.21
CA ASP A 137 -19.12 -4.74 -6.89
C ASP A 137 -18.72 -3.41 -6.22
N PRO A 138 -19.34 -3.07 -5.08
CA PRO A 138 -19.08 -1.80 -4.39
C PRO A 138 -17.65 -1.67 -3.85
N ARG A 139 -16.95 -2.79 -3.57
CA ARG A 139 -15.56 -2.79 -3.09
C ARG A 139 -14.60 -2.23 -4.13
N PHE A 140 -14.89 -2.48 -5.43
CA PHE A 140 -14.08 -2.06 -6.57
C PHE A 140 -14.68 -0.86 -7.31
N LYS A 141 -15.95 -0.53 -7.06
CA LYS A 141 -16.73 0.46 -7.82
C LYS A 141 -16.73 0.15 -9.34
N LYS A 142 -16.69 -1.12 -9.69
CA LYS A 142 -16.66 -1.67 -11.05
C LYS A 142 -17.29 -3.05 -11.05
N ASP A 143 -17.64 -3.52 -12.26
CA ASP A 143 -18.12 -4.88 -12.45
C ASP A 143 -16.95 -5.86 -12.38
N VAL A 144 -17.10 -6.91 -11.59
CA VAL A 144 -16.10 -7.96 -11.40
C VAL A 144 -16.75 -9.34 -11.47
N ASN A 145 -15.94 -10.37 -11.75
CA ASN A 145 -16.37 -11.75 -11.68
C ASN A 145 -16.08 -12.32 -10.28
N THR A 146 -17.15 -12.65 -9.56
CA THR A 146 -17.07 -13.27 -8.23
C THR A 146 -17.43 -14.76 -8.25
N SER A 147 -17.68 -15.35 -9.41
CA SER A 147 -18.04 -16.78 -9.55
C SER A 147 -16.82 -17.67 -9.64
N TYR A 148 -15.74 -17.20 -10.24
CA TYR A 148 -14.52 -17.97 -10.48
C TYR A 148 -13.28 -17.09 -10.30
N SER A 149 -12.17 -17.71 -9.89
CA SER A 149 -10.88 -17.04 -9.94
C SER A 149 -10.36 -16.93 -11.38
N GLY A 150 -9.65 -15.86 -11.66
CA GLY A 150 -8.89 -15.71 -12.90
C GLY A 150 -7.50 -16.36 -12.79
N ILE A 151 -6.98 -16.86 -13.90
CA ILE A 151 -5.63 -17.42 -13.99
C ILE A 151 -4.76 -16.59 -14.91
N GLN A 152 -3.56 -16.30 -14.44
CA GLN A 152 -2.50 -15.72 -15.24
C GLN A 152 -1.33 -16.71 -15.31
N ILE A 153 -0.87 -16.98 -16.53
CA ILE A 153 0.33 -17.76 -16.81
C ILE A 153 1.26 -16.83 -17.61
N PRO A 154 2.52 -16.66 -17.21
CA PRO A 154 3.48 -15.85 -17.96
C PRO A 154 3.64 -16.34 -19.40
N THR A 155 3.78 -15.41 -20.34
CA THR A 155 3.84 -15.71 -21.78
C THR A 155 5.04 -16.56 -22.19
N ASN A 156 6.09 -16.57 -21.40
CA ASN A 156 7.30 -17.39 -21.60
C ASN A 156 7.15 -18.82 -21.07
N VAL A 157 6.03 -19.13 -20.38
CA VAL A 157 5.72 -20.47 -19.90
C VAL A 157 4.68 -21.08 -20.82
N TYR A 158 4.98 -22.28 -21.34
CA TYR A 158 4.05 -23.00 -22.20
C TYR A 158 2.82 -23.48 -21.41
N HIS A 159 1.70 -22.75 -21.53
CA HIS A 159 0.50 -22.95 -20.74
C HIS A 159 -0.23 -24.28 -20.99
N GLU A 160 0.08 -25.00 -22.06
CA GLU A 160 -0.41 -26.33 -22.32
C GLU A 160 0.52 -27.44 -21.82
N GLY A 161 1.61 -27.08 -21.13
CA GLY A 161 2.48 -28.06 -20.49
C GLY A 161 1.75 -28.91 -19.47
N PRO A 162 1.99 -30.23 -19.40
CA PRO A 162 1.24 -31.17 -18.51
C PRO A 162 1.26 -30.73 -17.04
N GLU A 163 2.37 -30.22 -16.53
CA GLU A 163 2.50 -29.79 -15.13
C GLU A 163 1.71 -28.49 -14.87
N VAL A 164 1.69 -27.58 -15.83
CA VAL A 164 0.88 -26.36 -15.75
C VAL A 164 -0.60 -26.70 -15.72
N LEU A 165 -1.06 -27.59 -16.61
CA LEU A 165 -2.46 -28.04 -16.65
C LEU A 165 -2.86 -28.76 -15.36
N LYS A 166 -2.00 -29.63 -14.83
CA LYS A 166 -2.21 -30.26 -13.51
C LYS A 166 -2.37 -29.22 -12.41
N THR A 167 -1.51 -28.19 -12.43
CA THR A 167 -1.54 -27.12 -11.43
C THR A 167 -2.80 -26.26 -11.55
N ILE A 168 -3.24 -25.92 -12.76
CA ILE A 168 -4.53 -25.24 -12.96
C ILE A 168 -5.66 -26.08 -12.39
N LYS A 169 -5.65 -27.39 -12.65
CA LYS A 169 -6.71 -28.31 -12.21
C LYS A 169 -6.80 -28.40 -10.68
N TRP A 170 -5.70 -28.74 -9.99
CA TRP A 170 -5.78 -28.89 -8.54
C TRP A 170 -6.00 -27.57 -7.80
N THR A 171 -5.46 -26.45 -8.31
CA THR A 171 -5.70 -25.13 -7.71
C THR A 171 -7.13 -24.63 -7.88
N SER A 172 -7.94 -25.20 -8.78
CA SER A 172 -9.35 -24.82 -8.92
C SER A 172 -10.18 -25.12 -7.66
N GLU A 173 -9.74 -26.04 -6.81
CA GLU A 173 -10.37 -26.28 -5.50
C GLU A 173 -10.28 -25.06 -4.56
N LEU A 174 -9.35 -24.12 -4.81
CA LEU A 174 -9.24 -22.90 -4.04
C LEU A 174 -10.37 -21.88 -4.31
N ASP A 175 -11.08 -21.99 -5.42
CA ASP A 175 -12.19 -21.09 -5.74
C ASP A 175 -13.22 -21.09 -4.62
N GLN A 176 -13.56 -22.27 -4.11
CA GLN A 176 -14.52 -22.39 -3.01
C GLN A 176 -13.99 -21.75 -1.72
N VAL A 177 -12.69 -21.85 -1.45
CA VAL A 177 -12.05 -21.22 -0.29
C VAL A 177 -12.08 -19.71 -0.41
N PHE A 178 -11.80 -19.18 -1.59
CA PHE A 178 -11.85 -17.74 -1.85
C PHE A 178 -13.26 -17.17 -1.67
N ILE A 179 -14.26 -17.86 -2.24
CA ILE A 179 -15.68 -17.48 -2.12
C ILE A 179 -16.11 -17.50 -0.65
N ASP A 180 -15.79 -18.56 0.08
CA ASP A 180 -16.17 -18.70 1.49
C ASP A 180 -15.48 -17.64 2.38
N ASN A 181 -14.23 -17.33 2.11
CA ASN A 181 -13.53 -16.26 2.80
C ASN A 181 -14.24 -14.91 2.62
N LEU A 182 -14.65 -14.60 1.38
CA LEU A 182 -15.31 -13.33 1.07
C LEU A 182 -16.74 -13.29 1.64
N VAL A 183 -17.54 -14.31 1.38
CA VAL A 183 -18.98 -14.30 1.67
C VAL A 183 -19.27 -14.51 3.15
N ASN A 184 -18.52 -15.43 3.80
CA ASN A 184 -18.85 -15.90 5.14
C ASN A 184 -17.89 -15.43 6.23
N ARG A 185 -16.72 -14.84 5.88
CA ARG A 185 -15.69 -14.53 6.86
C ARG A 185 -15.27 -13.08 6.90
N ASP A 186 -14.98 -12.51 5.74
CA ASP A 186 -14.45 -11.15 5.66
C ASP A 186 -14.87 -10.47 4.36
N ASP A 187 -15.99 -9.78 4.39
CA ASP A 187 -16.58 -9.00 3.30
C ASP A 187 -15.72 -7.79 2.87
N THR A 188 -14.69 -7.47 3.66
CA THR A 188 -13.74 -6.38 3.35
C THR A 188 -12.54 -6.84 2.51
N LEU A 189 -12.46 -8.14 2.17
CA LEU A 189 -11.43 -8.65 1.26
C LEU A 189 -11.60 -8.03 -0.12
N LYS A 190 -10.50 -7.55 -0.70
CA LYS A 190 -10.49 -7.04 -2.08
C LYS A 190 -9.83 -8.01 -3.05
N TRP A 191 -8.71 -8.60 -2.61
CA TRP A 191 -7.94 -9.50 -3.45
C TRP A 191 -7.49 -10.71 -2.65
N GLN A 192 -7.69 -11.88 -3.22
CA GLN A 192 -7.13 -13.14 -2.75
C GLN A 192 -6.38 -13.77 -3.91
N TYR A 193 -5.20 -14.31 -3.66
CA TYR A 193 -4.40 -14.90 -4.73
C TYR A 193 -3.56 -16.06 -4.22
N PHE A 194 -3.19 -16.91 -5.16
CA PHE A 194 -2.30 -18.03 -4.95
C PHE A 194 -1.33 -18.16 -6.11
N GLY A 195 -0.03 -18.19 -5.82
CA GLY A 195 1.04 -18.43 -6.79
C GLY A 195 1.66 -19.80 -6.61
N SER A 196 1.80 -20.55 -7.68
CA SER A 196 2.46 -21.86 -7.68
C SER A 196 3.89 -21.77 -8.19
N ARG A 197 4.70 -22.79 -7.91
CA ARG A 197 6.05 -22.92 -8.48
C ARG A 197 6.04 -23.12 -9.99
N ASP A 198 4.93 -23.62 -10.56
CA ASP A 198 4.76 -23.90 -11.99
C ASP A 198 4.27 -22.65 -12.75
N ALA A 199 4.51 -21.48 -12.18
CA ALA A 199 4.16 -20.16 -12.72
C ALA A 199 2.65 -19.93 -12.97
N VAL A 200 1.77 -20.72 -12.33
CA VAL A 200 0.33 -20.46 -12.34
C VAL A 200 0.00 -19.48 -11.22
N PHE A 201 -0.53 -18.33 -11.59
CA PHE A 201 -1.02 -17.33 -10.66
C PHE A 201 -2.54 -17.26 -10.73
N ARG A 202 -3.19 -17.53 -9.61
CA ARG A 202 -4.65 -17.53 -9.46
C ARG A 202 -5.07 -16.35 -8.61
N THR A 203 -6.03 -15.56 -9.10
CA THR A 203 -6.52 -14.35 -8.42
C THR A 203 -8.03 -14.38 -8.32
N TYR A 204 -8.55 -14.00 -7.17
CA TYR A 204 -9.97 -13.84 -6.90
C TYR A 204 -10.23 -12.43 -6.32
N PRO A 205 -11.22 -11.67 -6.83
CA PRO A 205 -11.56 -10.33 -6.37
C PRO A 205 -12.28 -10.32 -5.02
#